data_364c98d96100235a3f9cad3aaf039fa8
#
_entry.id   364c98d96100235a3f9cad3aaf039fa8
#
_cell.length_a   1.000
_cell.length_b   1.000
_cell.length_c   1.000
_cell.angle_alpha   90.00
_cell.angle_beta   90.00
_cell.angle_gamma   90.00
#
_symmetry.space_group_name_H-M   'P 1'
#
loop_
_entity.id
_entity.type
_entity.pdbx_description
1 polymer ?
#
loop_
_entity_poly.entity_id
_entity_poly.type
_entity_poly.pdbx_seq_one_letter_code
_entity_poly.pdbx_strand_id
1 'polypeptide(L)'
;MQGHSFFSNAKGKTPAGWQKAFYYRYWMNNEIYHKTVAHFGIRTKDFKLIFYYGNPLGKTGSSKYATAYTPEWELFDLRKDSLEMKNEYNNPQYAKVIHELKKQLLKLKSRNGDNEDEKMPEMQEIMKKYYW
;
A
#
# COMPACT_ATOMS: atom_id res chain seq x y z
N MET A 1 6.04 -18.28 -9.04
CA MET A 1 6.47 -17.59 -7.81
C MET A 1 7.20 -16.30 -8.19
N GLN A 2 6.88 -15.20 -7.53
CA GLN A 2 7.43 -13.85 -7.86
C GLN A 2 8.60 -13.43 -6.94
N GLY A 3 8.99 -14.28 -6.02
CA GLY A 3 10.05 -13.98 -5.06
C GLY A 3 11.45 -14.22 -5.60
N HIS A 4 12.45 -13.60 -4.95
CA HIS A 4 13.86 -13.86 -5.17
C HIS A 4 14.42 -14.74 -4.06
N SER A 5 15.36 -15.64 -4.40
CA SER A 5 16.04 -16.45 -3.41
C SER A 5 16.84 -15.55 -2.43
N PHE A 6 16.62 -15.71 -1.14
CA PHE A 6 17.36 -15.00 -0.09
C PHE A 6 18.67 -15.70 0.30
N PHE A 7 19.01 -16.81 -0.34
CA PHE A 7 20.17 -17.63 0.03
C PHE A 7 21.50 -16.86 0.04
N SER A 8 21.69 -15.97 -0.94
CA SER A 8 22.88 -15.11 -0.97
C SER A 8 22.94 -14.16 0.22
N ASN A 9 21.79 -13.60 0.64
CA ASN A 9 21.69 -12.72 1.81
C ASN A 9 22.01 -13.48 3.11
N ALA A 10 21.53 -14.72 3.24
CA ALA A 10 21.86 -15.58 4.37
C ALA A 10 23.36 -15.86 4.49
N LYS A 11 24.11 -15.77 3.39
CA LYS A 11 25.58 -15.86 3.34
C LYS A 11 26.29 -14.50 3.44
N GLY A 12 25.59 -13.44 3.83
CA GLY A 12 26.16 -12.08 3.96
C GLY A 12 26.41 -11.36 2.64
N LYS A 13 25.90 -11.86 1.50
CA LYS A 13 26.08 -11.26 0.18
C LYS A 13 24.72 -10.79 -0.37
N THR A 14 24.45 -9.51 -0.31
CA THR A 14 23.23 -8.94 -0.90
C THR A 14 23.41 -8.75 -2.41
N PRO A 15 22.61 -9.41 -3.27
CA PRO A 15 22.65 -9.22 -4.72
C PRO A 15 22.34 -7.78 -5.11
N ALA A 16 22.99 -7.25 -6.17
CA ALA A 16 22.78 -5.89 -6.65
C ALA A 16 21.30 -5.62 -7.03
N GLY A 17 20.58 -6.63 -7.50
CA GLY A 17 19.15 -6.56 -7.85
C GLY A 17 18.20 -6.87 -6.69
N TRP A 18 18.69 -6.89 -5.43
CA TRP A 18 17.82 -7.19 -4.30
C TRP A 18 16.67 -6.20 -4.17
N GLN A 19 15.50 -6.71 -3.82
CA GLN A 19 14.29 -5.91 -3.69
C GLN A 19 14.42 -4.86 -2.59
N LYS A 20 14.28 -3.59 -2.96
CA LYS A 20 14.40 -2.43 -2.05
C LYS A 20 13.04 -1.93 -1.53
N ALA A 21 11.96 -2.42 -2.10
CA ALA A 21 10.61 -2.09 -1.71
C ALA A 21 9.69 -3.28 -2.01
N PHE A 22 8.63 -3.41 -1.24
CA PHE A 22 7.60 -4.39 -1.51
C PHE A 22 6.21 -3.76 -1.48
N TYR A 23 5.32 -4.33 -2.29
CA TYR A 23 3.91 -4.06 -2.37
C TYR A 23 3.17 -5.01 -1.46
N TYR A 24 2.12 -4.52 -0.80
CA TYR A 24 1.19 -5.34 -0.04
C TYR A 24 -0.23 -4.81 -0.20
N ARG A 25 -1.20 -5.67 0.01
CA ARG A 25 -2.62 -5.34 -0.07
C ARG A 25 -3.44 -6.13 0.93
N TYR A 26 -4.42 -5.44 1.53
CA TYR A 26 -5.50 -6.02 2.30
C TYR A 26 -6.82 -5.77 1.58
N TRP A 27 -7.46 -6.84 1.13
CA TRP A 27 -8.63 -6.78 0.27
C TRP A 27 -9.96 -6.61 1.00
N MET A 28 -10.07 -7.15 2.22
CA MET A 28 -11.32 -7.17 2.96
C MET A 28 -11.57 -5.81 3.61
N ASN A 29 -12.77 -5.26 3.39
CA ASN A 29 -13.12 -3.97 3.97
C ASN A 29 -14.01 -4.18 5.19
N ASN A 30 -13.54 -3.74 6.37
CA ASN A 30 -14.26 -3.82 7.64
C ASN A 30 -14.76 -5.24 7.94
N GLU A 31 -13.90 -6.22 7.79
CA GLU A 31 -14.18 -7.60 8.14
C GLU A 31 -14.50 -7.72 9.65
N ILE A 32 -15.37 -8.67 10.01
CA ILE A 32 -15.98 -8.76 11.36
C ILE A 32 -14.95 -8.88 12.49
N TYR A 33 -13.86 -9.62 12.24
CA TYR A 33 -12.85 -9.89 13.28
C TYR A 33 -11.77 -8.81 13.34
N HIS A 34 -11.28 -8.35 12.18
CA HIS A 34 -10.14 -7.43 12.13
C HIS A 34 -10.55 -5.96 12.05
N LYS A 35 -11.77 -5.66 11.58
CA LYS A 35 -12.29 -4.29 11.41
C LYS A 35 -11.33 -3.35 10.67
N THR A 36 -10.49 -3.93 9.82
CA THR A 36 -9.48 -3.19 9.06
C THR A 36 -10.05 -2.72 7.75
N VAL A 37 -9.76 -1.48 7.39
CA VAL A 37 -10.18 -0.86 6.13
C VAL A 37 -9.36 -1.41 4.97
N ALA A 38 -10.00 -1.68 3.84
CA ALA A 38 -9.33 -2.16 2.63
C ALA A 38 -8.27 -1.16 2.16
N HIS A 39 -7.05 -1.63 1.95
CA HIS A 39 -5.91 -0.78 1.62
C HIS A 39 -4.85 -1.51 0.81
N PHE A 40 -3.98 -0.73 0.18
CA PHE A 40 -2.72 -1.23 -0.37
C PHE A 40 -1.60 -0.23 -0.08
N GLY A 41 -0.38 -0.70 -0.13
CA GLY A 41 0.73 0.14 0.25
C GLY A 41 2.09 -0.33 -0.26
N ILE A 42 3.06 0.52 -0.04
CA ILE A 42 4.47 0.26 -0.30
C ILE A 42 5.26 0.43 0.99
N ARG A 43 6.15 -0.52 1.24
CA ARG A 43 7.17 -0.40 2.29
C ARG A 43 8.55 -0.46 1.67
N THR A 44 9.34 0.55 1.98
CA THR A 44 10.79 0.61 1.73
C THR A 44 11.56 0.40 3.03
N LYS A 45 12.88 0.52 2.99
CA LYS A 45 13.70 0.54 4.22
C LYS A 45 13.33 1.71 5.14
N ASP A 46 13.09 2.89 4.54
CA ASP A 46 13.01 4.17 5.25
C ASP A 46 11.57 4.67 5.44
N PHE A 47 10.64 4.24 4.57
CA PHE A 47 9.28 4.76 4.54
C PHE A 47 8.24 3.66 4.34
N LYS A 48 7.04 3.91 4.88
CA LYS A 48 5.84 3.14 4.60
C LYS A 48 4.74 4.10 4.17
N LEU A 49 4.15 3.88 2.99
CA LEU A 49 3.03 4.65 2.46
C LEU A 49 1.84 3.73 2.25
N ILE A 50 0.68 4.10 2.78
CA ILE A 50 -0.54 3.30 2.75
C ILE A 50 -1.66 4.12 2.13
N PHE A 51 -2.38 3.53 1.18
CA PHE A 51 -3.62 4.06 0.65
C PHE A 51 -4.80 3.23 1.12
N TYR A 52 -5.60 3.78 2.01
CA TYR A 52 -6.86 3.21 2.42
C TYR A 52 -7.93 3.64 1.43
N TYR A 53 -8.27 2.74 0.51
CA TYR A 53 -9.33 3.04 -0.47
C TYR A 53 -10.74 2.79 0.07
N GLY A 54 -10.86 2.08 1.18
CA GLY A 54 -12.08 2.00 2.00
C GLY A 54 -13.32 1.45 1.32
N ASN A 55 -13.19 0.68 0.25
CA ASN A 55 -14.31 0.15 -0.51
C ASN A 55 -14.22 -1.37 -0.61
N PRO A 56 -15.31 -2.13 -0.35
CA PRO A 56 -15.31 -3.58 -0.45
C PRO A 56 -15.14 -4.10 -1.88
N LEU A 57 -15.38 -3.30 -2.91
CA LEU A 57 -15.26 -3.67 -4.33
C LEU A 57 -15.91 -5.03 -4.69
N GLY A 58 -17.01 -5.38 -4.03
CA GLY A 58 -17.69 -6.65 -4.22
C GLY A 58 -16.92 -7.90 -3.80
N LYS A 59 -15.79 -7.76 -3.09
CA LYS A 59 -14.98 -8.91 -2.67
C LYS A 59 -15.63 -9.65 -1.50
N THR A 60 -15.57 -10.98 -1.56
CA THR A 60 -15.98 -11.87 -0.47
C THR A 60 -15.07 -11.67 0.75
N GLY A 61 -15.62 -11.74 1.95
CA GLY A 61 -14.89 -11.49 3.20
C GLY A 61 -15.04 -10.07 3.74
N SER A 62 -15.46 -9.10 2.92
CA SER A 62 -15.95 -7.83 3.45
C SER A 62 -17.27 -8.04 4.18
N SER A 63 -17.47 -7.32 5.28
CA SER A 63 -18.76 -7.34 5.95
C SER A 63 -19.86 -6.92 4.97
N LYS A 64 -20.99 -7.63 4.96
CA LYS A 64 -22.17 -7.23 4.17
C LYS A 64 -22.74 -5.86 4.60
N TYR A 65 -22.33 -5.38 5.76
CA TYR A 65 -22.65 -4.04 6.28
C TYR A 65 -21.49 -3.05 6.11
N ALA A 66 -20.43 -3.45 5.38
CA ALA A 66 -19.28 -2.58 5.15
C ALA A 66 -19.72 -1.38 4.32
N THR A 67 -19.86 -0.25 4.97
CA THR A 67 -19.97 1.03 4.30
C THR A 67 -18.63 1.38 3.67
N ALA A 68 -18.67 2.08 2.54
CA ALA A 68 -17.47 2.70 2.00
C ALA A 68 -17.00 3.81 2.95
N TYR A 69 -15.70 3.85 3.18
CA TYR A 69 -15.05 4.92 3.95
C TYR A 69 -14.46 5.96 2.99
N THR A 70 -14.31 7.18 3.44
CA THR A 70 -13.57 8.19 2.69
C THR A 70 -12.12 7.74 2.54
N PRO A 71 -11.59 7.65 1.31
CA PRO A 71 -10.21 7.25 1.12
C PRO A 71 -9.23 8.22 1.77
N GLU A 72 -8.17 7.67 2.35
CA GLU A 72 -7.13 8.46 3.02
C GLU A 72 -5.74 7.83 2.87
N TRP A 73 -4.73 8.63 3.19
CA TRP A 73 -3.34 8.24 3.10
C TRP A 73 -2.63 8.30 4.45
N GLU A 74 -1.71 7.38 4.65
CA GLU A 74 -0.75 7.45 5.75
C GLU A 74 0.67 7.33 5.22
N LEU A 75 1.56 8.15 5.76
CA LEU A 75 3.01 8.06 5.57
C LEU A 75 3.71 7.95 6.92
N PHE A 76 4.60 6.98 7.04
CA PHE A 76 5.49 6.83 8.19
C PHE A 76 6.94 6.92 7.78
N ASP A 77 7.73 7.78 8.45
CA ASP A 77 9.20 7.84 8.33
C ASP A 77 9.81 6.89 9.36
N LEU A 78 10.11 5.68 8.93
CA LEU A 78 10.58 4.58 9.78
C LEU A 78 11.97 4.81 10.40
N ARG A 79 12.72 5.79 9.89
CA ARG A 79 14.02 6.19 10.45
C ARG A 79 13.86 6.96 11.75
N LYS A 80 12.73 7.66 11.91
CA LYS A 80 12.41 8.51 13.06
C LYS A 80 11.33 7.92 13.95
N ASP A 81 10.43 7.14 13.35
CA ASP A 81 9.25 6.57 13.99
C ASP A 81 9.10 5.10 13.59
N SER A 82 9.89 4.25 14.23
CA SER A 82 9.86 2.79 13.98
C SER A 82 8.58 2.11 14.46
N LEU A 83 7.80 2.77 15.31
CA LEU A 83 6.54 2.27 15.85
C LEU A 83 5.32 2.76 15.05
N GLU A 84 5.53 3.55 14.00
CA GLU A 84 4.46 4.03 13.10
C GLU A 84 3.35 4.80 13.85
N MET A 85 3.73 5.66 14.79
CA MET A 85 2.80 6.39 15.65
C MET A 85 2.33 7.71 15.07
N LYS A 86 3.09 8.28 14.11
CA LYS A 86 2.82 9.61 13.56
C LYS A 86 2.63 9.57 12.05
N ASN A 87 1.40 9.84 11.60
CA ASN A 87 1.13 10.03 10.17
C ASN A 87 1.71 11.36 9.68
N GLU A 88 2.70 11.29 8.80
CA GLU A 88 3.40 12.44 8.21
C GLU A 88 2.88 12.79 6.80
N TYR A 89 1.77 12.21 6.34
CA TYR A 89 1.28 12.41 4.98
C TYR A 89 0.99 13.88 4.65
N ASN A 90 0.44 14.63 5.59
CA ASN A 90 0.11 16.05 5.41
C ASN A 90 1.28 17.00 5.71
N ASN A 91 2.48 16.48 6.04
CA ASN A 91 3.64 17.29 6.31
C ASN A 91 4.32 17.71 4.99
N PRO A 92 4.39 19.03 4.67
CA PRO A 92 4.95 19.52 3.39
C PRO A 92 6.40 19.07 3.13
N GLN A 93 7.16 18.81 4.18
CA GLN A 93 8.55 18.33 4.05
C GLN A 93 8.67 16.99 3.33
N TYR A 94 7.63 16.17 3.34
CA TYR A 94 7.59 14.87 2.68
C TYR A 94 6.90 14.87 1.32
N ALA A 95 6.42 16.01 0.82
CA ALA A 95 5.66 16.08 -0.45
C ALA A 95 6.37 15.41 -1.63
N LYS A 96 7.69 15.66 -1.78
CA LYS A 96 8.50 15.02 -2.82
C LYS A 96 8.62 13.49 -2.62
N VAL A 97 8.84 13.06 -1.38
CA VAL A 97 8.93 11.63 -1.02
C VAL A 97 7.62 10.93 -1.31
N ILE A 98 6.49 11.52 -0.89
CA ILE A 98 5.14 10.98 -1.14
C ILE A 98 4.91 10.80 -2.64
N HIS A 99 5.22 11.81 -3.45
CA HIS A 99 5.03 11.74 -4.89
C HIS A 99 5.81 10.58 -5.53
N GLU A 100 7.09 10.41 -5.16
CA GLU A 100 7.92 9.31 -5.67
C GLU A 100 7.45 7.93 -5.17
N LEU A 101 7.03 7.83 -3.91
CA LEU A 101 6.47 6.59 -3.37
C LEU A 101 5.15 6.20 -4.05
N LYS A 102 4.28 7.16 -4.37
CA LYS A 102 3.03 6.91 -5.12
C LYS A 102 3.31 6.34 -6.51
N LYS A 103 4.27 6.92 -7.25
CA LYS A 103 4.69 6.38 -8.55
C LYS A 103 5.24 4.96 -8.43
N GLN A 104 6.10 4.74 -7.45
CA GLN A 104 6.70 3.43 -7.21
C GLN A 104 5.66 2.39 -6.80
N LEU A 105 4.68 2.79 -6.00
CA LEU A 105 3.56 1.95 -5.56
C LEU A 105 2.75 1.44 -6.75
N LEU A 106 2.33 2.32 -7.68
CA LEU A 106 1.61 1.91 -8.89
C LEU A 106 2.44 0.97 -9.77
N LYS A 107 3.74 1.25 -9.92
CA LYS A 107 4.64 0.37 -10.68
C LYS A 107 4.75 -1.02 -10.05
N LEU A 108 4.84 -1.11 -8.72
CA LEU A 108 4.88 -2.39 -8.02
C LEU A 108 3.54 -3.11 -8.07
N LYS A 109 2.42 -2.40 -7.91
CA LYS A 109 1.07 -2.94 -8.05
C LYS A 109 0.90 -3.63 -9.42
N SER A 110 1.22 -2.91 -10.50
CA SER A 110 1.17 -3.44 -11.86
C SER A 110 2.12 -4.62 -12.07
N ARG A 111 3.37 -4.53 -11.60
CA ARG A 111 4.36 -5.60 -11.72
C ARG A 111 3.92 -6.90 -11.02
N ASN A 112 3.17 -6.79 -9.93
CA ASN A 112 2.64 -7.94 -9.19
C ASN A 112 1.34 -8.49 -9.79
N GLY A 113 0.85 -7.90 -10.89
CA GLY A 113 -0.38 -8.34 -11.57
C GLY A 113 -1.66 -7.97 -10.83
N ASP A 114 -1.60 -7.05 -9.88
CA ASP A 114 -2.75 -6.61 -9.10
C ASP A 114 -3.49 -5.44 -9.79
N ASN A 115 -4.07 -5.74 -10.95
CA ASN A 115 -4.74 -4.75 -11.82
C ASN A 115 -6.23 -5.05 -12.02
N GLU A 116 -6.78 -6.07 -11.37
CA GLU A 116 -8.18 -6.47 -11.58
C GLU A 116 -9.17 -5.37 -11.20
N ASP A 117 -8.87 -4.64 -10.14
CA ASP A 117 -9.70 -3.56 -9.63
C ASP A 117 -9.65 -2.29 -10.47
N GLU A 118 -8.63 -2.12 -11.30
CA GLU A 118 -8.49 -0.94 -12.17
C GLU A 118 -9.61 -0.81 -13.21
N LYS A 119 -10.31 -1.93 -13.47
CA LYS A 119 -11.46 -1.99 -14.37
C LYS A 119 -12.79 -1.69 -13.67
N MET A 120 -12.79 -1.62 -12.35
CA MET A 120 -13.99 -1.36 -11.56
C MET A 120 -14.29 0.13 -11.50
N PRO A 121 -15.52 0.58 -11.88
CA PRO A 121 -15.87 2.00 -11.87
C PRO A 121 -15.60 2.68 -10.53
N GLU A 122 -15.92 2.01 -9.44
CA GLU A 122 -15.72 2.53 -8.08
C GLU A 122 -14.25 2.81 -7.80
N MET A 123 -13.35 1.90 -8.18
CA MET A 123 -11.91 2.10 -7.99
C MET A 123 -11.38 3.20 -8.90
N GLN A 124 -11.87 3.29 -10.14
CA GLN A 124 -11.47 4.36 -11.07
C GLN A 124 -11.82 5.74 -10.50
N GLU A 125 -13.00 5.90 -9.93
CA GLU A 125 -13.39 7.15 -9.28
C GLU A 125 -12.55 7.46 -8.05
N ILE A 126 -12.31 6.46 -7.19
CA ILE A 126 -11.45 6.59 -6.02
C ILE A 126 -10.04 7.04 -6.44
N MET A 127 -9.44 6.38 -7.40
CA MET A 127 -8.09 6.71 -7.89
C MET A 127 -8.04 8.10 -8.50
N LYS A 128 -9.04 8.50 -9.29
CA LYS A 128 -9.11 9.83 -9.90
C LYS A 128 -9.22 10.94 -8.87
N LYS A 129 -9.98 10.73 -7.81
CA LYS A 129 -10.31 11.78 -6.83
C LYS A 129 -9.32 11.86 -5.67
N TYR A 130 -8.74 10.75 -5.24
CA TYR A 130 -8.02 10.67 -3.97
C TYR A 130 -6.57 10.18 -4.08
N TYR A 131 -6.15 9.67 -5.25
CA TYR A 131 -4.81 9.08 -5.34
C TYR A 131 -3.69 10.14 -5.39
N TRP A 132 -3.88 11.23 -6.16
CA TRP A 132 -2.86 12.29 -6.34
C TRP A 132 -3.05 13.53 -5.46
#